data_caa0c8e5a1db530157c167e3b63a6650
#
_entry.id   caa0c8e5a1db530157c167e3b63a6650
#
_cell.length_a   1.000
_cell.length_b   1.000
_cell.length_c   1.000
_cell.angle_alpha   90.00
_cell.angle_beta   90.00
_cell.angle_gamma   90.00
#
_symmetry.space_group_name_H-M   'P 1'
#
loop_
_entity.id
_entity.type
_entity.pdbx_description
1 polymer ?
#
loop_
_entity_poly.entity_id
_entity_poly.type
_entity_poly.pdbx_seq_one_letter_code
_entity_poly.pdbx_strand_id
1 'polypeptide(L)'
;MRKKTSPRNDKTQNLADGLRVGVTILIRDNPQSLWENGIFQNCYFLVELLTQSKIISKVLLVNGGAGDPAAAGEFLAHAPAPVISLTEAMQELDLIIELSSQLDAGWGLDFVAKGGRIISMHVANDYIIDAERIIFGLDPGFRMEPVPYSEVWTLPAFEKTCASYYRAALGVPVYAMPHLWSPKLLEHALKATDNSVNFSYQPGRRSWRLAILEPNICAVKTCHLPLLLADVAYRMDPWLVTYLRVYSALALKEHSDFVAYARSLDLVAHGRTTFEGRFPIYEIMGRECDAIISHHWENGQNYLYYEALYGGFPLIHNSGFLDGCGYRYQDFDPFDGAMALRQALASHDRNLEKYRAEAASFLATLNPADPANIKAFETAIERALCRETAL
;
A
#
# COMPACT_ATOMS: atom_id res chain seq x y z
N MET A 1 -19.80 48.22 28.93
CA MET A 1 -19.41 47.93 27.56
C MET A 1 -18.09 47.17 27.57
N ARG A 2 -18.11 45.81 27.47
CA ARG A 2 -16.90 45.01 27.29
C ARG A 2 -16.79 44.71 25.77
N LYS A 3 -15.70 45.18 25.15
CA LYS A 3 -15.37 44.89 23.78
C LYS A 3 -15.09 43.40 23.65
N LYS A 4 -15.92 42.67 22.89
CA LYS A 4 -15.62 41.33 22.39
C LYS A 4 -14.47 41.46 21.39
N THR A 5 -13.29 41.02 21.73
CA THR A 5 -12.18 40.81 20.81
C THR A 5 -12.51 39.62 19.94
N SER A 6 -12.48 39.81 18.62
CA SER A 6 -12.78 38.84 17.62
C SER A 6 -11.62 37.81 17.46
N PRO A 7 -11.87 36.49 17.32
CA PRO A 7 -10.82 35.46 17.21
C PRO A 7 -10.18 35.37 15.81
N ARG A 8 -10.26 36.44 15.00
CA ARG A 8 -9.79 36.44 13.60
C ARG A 8 -8.30 36.66 13.38
N ASN A 9 -7.52 37.05 14.38
CA ASN A 9 -6.11 37.44 14.19
C ASN A 9 -5.07 36.31 14.44
N ASP A 10 -5.46 35.17 14.98
CA ASP A 10 -4.50 34.08 15.34
C ASP A 10 -4.18 33.14 14.15
N LYS A 11 -5.08 33.02 13.16
CA LYS A 11 -4.92 32.07 12.06
C LYS A 11 -3.90 32.47 10.99
N THR A 12 -3.67 33.78 10.80
CA THR A 12 -2.65 34.27 9.85
C THR A 12 -1.24 34.22 10.42
N GLN A 13 -1.10 34.16 11.72
CA GLN A 13 0.18 34.09 12.40
C GLN A 13 0.76 32.66 12.37
N ASN A 14 -0.09 31.62 12.45
CA ASN A 14 0.34 30.22 12.36
C ASN A 14 0.90 29.81 10.99
N LEU A 15 0.45 30.44 9.90
CA LEU A 15 0.98 30.19 8.57
C LEU A 15 2.41 30.79 8.38
N ALA A 16 2.78 31.80 9.14
CA ALA A 16 4.11 32.41 9.09
C ALA A 16 5.19 31.53 9.75
N ASP A 17 4.81 30.72 10.75
CA ASP A 17 5.70 29.82 11.48
C ASP A 17 5.77 28.40 10.87
N GLY A 18 5.01 28.14 9.79
CA GLY A 18 4.85 26.85 9.13
C GLY A 18 3.92 25.89 9.90
N LEU A 19 3.27 24.98 9.16
CA LEU A 19 2.28 24.05 9.68
C LEU A 19 2.91 22.92 10.49
N ARG A 20 2.20 22.46 11.54
CA ARG A 20 2.54 21.27 12.32
C ARG A 20 1.55 20.17 11.95
N VAL A 21 2.04 19.12 11.31
CA VAL A 21 1.22 18.07 10.71
C VAL A 21 1.46 16.74 11.39
N GLY A 22 0.38 16.01 11.70
CA GLY A 22 0.42 14.65 12.20
C GLY A 22 -0.11 13.65 11.19
N VAL A 23 0.47 12.46 11.13
CA VAL A 23 -0.06 11.29 10.40
C VAL A 23 -0.36 10.20 11.39
N THR A 24 -1.62 9.69 11.41
CA THR A 24 -1.96 8.63 12.37
C THR A 24 -1.32 7.31 12.00
N ILE A 25 -0.80 6.61 13.01
CA ILE A 25 -0.25 5.26 12.90
C ILE A 25 -0.84 4.36 13.99
N LEU A 26 -1.25 3.15 13.60
CA LEU A 26 -1.77 2.16 14.55
C LEU A 26 -0.60 1.38 15.15
N ILE A 27 -0.34 1.59 16.44
CA ILE A 27 0.60 0.78 17.21
C ILE A 27 -0.20 -0.17 18.12
N ARG A 28 0.06 -1.48 18.01
CA ARG A 28 -0.64 -2.53 18.76
C ARG A 28 0.21 -3.04 19.93
N ASP A 29 -0.43 -3.66 20.89
CA ASP A 29 0.24 -4.31 22.03
C ASP A 29 0.96 -5.62 21.67
N ASN A 30 0.73 -6.17 20.48
CA ASN A 30 1.37 -7.37 19.97
C ASN A 30 2.44 -7.03 18.91
N PRO A 31 3.37 -7.97 18.62
CA PRO A 31 4.39 -7.74 17.59
C PRO A 31 3.80 -7.31 16.26
N GLN A 32 4.39 -6.29 15.66
CA GLN A 32 4.02 -5.72 14.37
C GLN A 32 5.22 -5.68 13.41
N SER A 33 4.92 -5.73 12.11
CA SER A 33 5.91 -5.52 11.05
C SER A 33 5.38 -4.52 10.02
N LEU A 34 6.28 -3.70 9.48
CA LEU A 34 5.98 -2.82 8.33
C LEU A 34 5.56 -3.62 7.08
N TRP A 35 5.93 -4.91 7.02
CA TRP A 35 5.69 -5.79 5.87
C TRP A 35 4.38 -6.56 5.94
N GLU A 36 3.67 -6.50 7.06
CA GLU A 36 2.38 -7.20 7.20
C GLU A 36 1.23 -6.47 6.51
N ASN A 37 1.32 -5.13 6.40
CA ASN A 37 0.29 -4.32 5.73
C ASN A 37 0.91 -3.06 5.12
N GLY A 38 0.70 -2.84 3.82
CA GLY A 38 1.20 -1.68 3.09
C GLY A 38 0.74 -0.31 3.64
N ILE A 39 -0.32 -0.27 4.44
CA ILE A 39 -0.79 0.98 5.06
C ILE A 39 0.27 1.60 5.98
N PHE A 40 1.07 0.79 6.66
CA PHE A 40 2.15 1.28 7.52
C PHE A 40 3.29 1.91 6.71
N GLN A 41 3.62 1.30 5.56
CA GLN A 41 4.59 1.88 4.63
C GLN A 41 4.07 3.19 4.04
N ASN A 42 2.76 3.29 3.75
CA ASN A 42 2.13 4.56 3.34
C ASN A 42 2.32 5.67 4.38
N CYS A 43 2.18 5.38 5.68
CA CYS A 43 2.45 6.35 6.73
C CYS A 43 3.88 6.87 6.65
N TYR A 44 4.86 5.99 6.46
CA TYR A 44 6.27 6.34 6.41
C TYR A 44 6.61 7.18 5.18
N PHE A 45 6.17 6.77 3.99
CA PHE A 45 6.42 7.52 2.76
C PHE A 45 5.71 8.88 2.76
N LEU A 46 4.51 8.96 3.33
CA LEU A 46 3.81 10.24 3.47
C LEU A 46 4.57 11.18 4.41
N VAL A 47 5.00 10.71 5.58
CA VAL A 47 5.81 11.51 6.51
C VAL A 47 7.12 11.93 5.87
N GLU A 48 7.79 11.05 5.13
CA GLU A 48 9.01 11.37 4.41
C GLU A 48 8.79 12.50 3.39
N LEU A 49 7.68 12.49 2.65
CA LEU A 49 7.31 13.58 1.76
C LEU A 49 7.05 14.87 2.53
N LEU A 50 6.21 14.82 3.56
CA LEU A 50 5.79 16.00 4.32
C LEU A 50 6.97 16.71 4.99
N THR A 51 8.00 15.98 5.42
CA THR A 51 9.23 16.57 6.01
C THR A 51 10.05 17.38 5.02
N GLN A 52 9.81 17.23 3.72
CA GLN A 52 10.49 17.99 2.66
C GLN A 52 9.69 19.22 2.21
N SER A 53 8.47 19.35 2.68
CA SER A 53 7.59 20.48 2.34
C SER A 53 8.04 21.77 3.01
N LYS A 54 8.02 22.85 2.25
CA LYS A 54 8.42 24.20 2.75
C LYS A 54 7.32 24.88 3.56
N ILE A 55 6.07 24.43 3.46
CA ILE A 55 4.94 24.97 4.21
C ILE A 55 4.74 24.29 5.56
N ILE A 56 5.50 23.21 5.84
CA ILE A 56 5.40 22.41 7.06
C ILE A 56 6.66 22.60 7.91
N SER A 57 6.48 23.04 9.16
CA SER A 57 7.60 23.24 10.11
C SER A 57 7.86 22.01 10.97
N LYS A 58 6.85 21.15 11.17
CA LYS A 58 6.97 19.95 12.01
C LYS A 58 6.08 18.84 11.48
N VAL A 59 6.62 17.62 11.38
CA VAL A 59 5.86 16.42 11.05
C VAL A 59 6.02 15.40 12.18
N LEU A 60 4.91 14.80 12.60
CA LEU A 60 4.87 13.80 13.67
C LEU A 60 4.03 12.60 13.26
N LEU A 61 4.38 11.42 13.76
CA LEU A 61 3.48 10.26 13.78
C LEU A 61 2.60 10.36 15.02
N VAL A 62 1.32 10.06 14.87
CA VAL A 62 0.34 10.11 15.98
C VAL A 62 -0.14 8.69 16.27
N ASN A 63 0.19 8.17 17.45
CA ASN A 63 -0.28 6.84 17.84
C ASN A 63 -1.80 6.86 18.11
N GLY A 64 -2.55 6.20 17.25
CA GLY A 64 -3.99 5.99 17.43
C GLY A 64 -4.35 4.59 17.95
N GLY A 65 -3.35 3.77 18.29
CA GLY A 65 -3.52 2.44 18.89
C GLY A 65 -3.27 2.42 20.39
N ALA A 66 -3.41 1.24 20.99
CA ALA A 66 -3.21 1.02 22.42
C ALA A 66 -1.74 0.64 22.76
N GLY A 67 -0.91 0.32 21.77
CA GLY A 67 0.45 -0.13 21.99
C GLY A 67 1.41 0.98 22.44
N ASP A 68 2.40 0.60 23.22
CA ASP A 68 3.47 1.50 23.65
C ASP A 68 4.50 1.69 22.52
N PRO A 69 4.73 2.92 22.03
CA PRO A 69 5.76 3.18 21.03
C PRO A 69 7.16 2.71 21.46
N ALA A 70 7.49 2.78 22.74
CA ALA A 70 8.78 2.32 23.26
C ALA A 70 8.98 0.80 23.16
N ALA A 71 7.89 0.03 23.12
CA ALA A 71 7.90 -1.41 22.98
C ALA A 71 7.78 -1.90 21.53
N ALA A 72 7.55 -0.98 20.56
CA ALA A 72 7.27 -1.33 19.17
C ALA A 72 8.49 -1.87 18.38
N GLY A 73 9.71 -1.82 18.93
CA GLY A 73 10.91 -2.43 18.39
C GLY A 73 11.16 -2.11 16.91
N GLU A 74 11.34 -3.17 16.10
CA GLU A 74 11.62 -3.07 14.66
C GLU A 74 10.55 -2.30 13.88
N PHE A 75 9.29 -2.31 14.34
CA PHE A 75 8.20 -1.61 13.66
C PHE A 75 8.45 -0.10 13.55
N LEU A 76 9.05 0.50 14.58
CA LEU A 76 9.39 1.93 14.62
C LEU A 76 10.89 2.23 14.48
N ALA A 77 11.75 1.23 14.31
CA ALA A 77 13.20 1.42 14.27
C ALA A 77 13.67 2.43 13.19
N HIS A 78 12.93 2.53 12.09
CA HIS A 78 13.20 3.44 10.99
C HIS A 78 12.06 4.45 10.77
N ALA A 79 11.33 4.80 11.84
CA ALA A 79 10.26 5.78 11.76
C ALA A 79 10.81 7.14 11.30
N PRO A 80 10.23 7.75 10.24
CA PRO A 80 10.76 8.98 9.63
C PRO A 80 10.47 10.24 10.47
N ALA A 81 9.68 10.12 11.55
CA ALA A 81 9.38 11.19 12.49
C ALA A 81 9.10 10.63 13.91
N PRO A 82 9.23 11.48 14.95
CA PRO A 82 8.84 11.09 16.31
C PRO A 82 7.37 10.71 16.41
N VAL A 83 7.06 9.79 17.33
CA VAL A 83 5.69 9.36 17.64
C VAL A 83 5.20 10.10 18.88
N ILE A 84 3.98 10.63 18.82
CA ILE A 84 3.29 11.28 19.94
C ILE A 84 1.92 10.62 20.18
N SER A 85 1.34 10.85 21.34
CA SER A 85 -0.01 10.44 21.69
C SER A 85 -1.07 11.36 21.07
N LEU A 86 -2.34 10.91 21.04
CA LEU A 86 -3.50 11.75 20.68
C LEU A 86 -3.67 12.95 21.61
N THR A 87 -3.28 12.82 22.88
CA THR A 87 -3.33 13.92 23.85
C THR A 87 -2.33 15.02 23.51
N GLU A 88 -1.11 14.67 23.16
CA GLU A 88 -0.09 15.62 22.70
C GLU A 88 -0.47 16.23 21.35
N ALA A 89 -0.97 15.41 20.41
CA ALA A 89 -1.44 15.86 19.11
C ALA A 89 -2.52 16.96 19.21
N MET A 90 -3.44 16.84 20.17
CA MET A 90 -4.48 17.83 20.45
C MET A 90 -3.90 19.22 20.82
N GLN A 91 -2.70 19.28 21.35
CA GLN A 91 -2.05 20.53 21.79
C GLN A 91 -1.04 21.06 20.75
N GLU A 92 -0.41 20.15 20.03
CA GLU A 92 0.75 20.48 19.20
C GLU A 92 0.43 20.68 17.73
N LEU A 93 -0.64 20.08 17.19
CA LEU A 93 -0.86 20.00 15.74
C LEU A 93 -1.90 20.97 15.22
N ASP A 94 -1.70 21.41 13.98
CA ASP A 94 -2.63 22.24 13.23
C ASP A 94 -3.46 21.40 12.23
N LEU A 95 -2.87 20.28 11.75
CA LEU A 95 -3.48 19.38 10.80
C LEU A 95 -3.17 17.93 11.17
N ILE A 96 -4.16 17.06 11.06
CA ILE A 96 -3.97 15.61 11.13
C ILE A 96 -4.43 14.97 9.83
N ILE A 97 -3.60 14.06 9.30
CA ILE A 97 -3.94 13.13 8.22
C ILE A 97 -4.20 11.77 8.87
N GLU A 98 -5.47 11.40 8.93
CA GLU A 98 -5.88 10.07 9.37
C GLU A 98 -5.55 9.05 8.28
N LEU A 99 -4.75 8.02 8.62
CA LEU A 99 -4.30 7.04 7.64
C LEU A 99 -4.42 5.60 8.16
N SER A 100 -3.56 5.13 9.07
CA SER A 100 -3.61 3.73 9.51
C SER A 100 -4.35 3.50 10.82
N SER A 101 -4.79 4.56 11.48
CA SER A 101 -5.66 4.49 12.66
C SER A 101 -6.74 5.54 12.57
N GLN A 102 -7.98 5.11 12.74
CA GLN A 102 -9.14 6.01 12.75
C GLN A 102 -9.20 6.82 14.04
N LEU A 103 -9.63 8.06 13.91
CA LEU A 103 -9.88 8.97 15.03
C LEU A 103 -11.29 8.75 15.57
N ASP A 104 -11.47 8.94 16.88
CA ASP A 104 -12.77 9.03 17.50
C ASP A 104 -13.48 10.33 17.13
N ALA A 105 -14.79 10.26 16.87
CA ALA A 105 -15.57 11.41 16.43
C ALA A 105 -15.57 12.55 17.48
N GLY A 106 -15.64 12.24 18.77
CA GLY A 106 -15.59 13.24 19.85
C GLY A 106 -14.22 13.94 19.88
N TRP A 107 -13.15 13.16 19.79
CA TRP A 107 -11.80 13.72 19.69
C TRP A 107 -11.65 14.63 18.45
N GLY A 108 -12.17 14.18 17.30
CA GLY A 108 -12.14 14.98 16.07
C GLY A 108 -12.88 16.31 16.18
N LEU A 109 -14.07 16.31 16.79
CA LEU A 109 -14.85 17.52 17.04
C LEU A 109 -14.10 18.52 17.95
N ASP A 110 -13.47 18.04 19.03
CA ASP A 110 -12.68 18.87 19.93
C ASP A 110 -11.45 19.47 19.23
N PHE A 111 -10.77 18.68 18.38
CA PHE A 111 -9.62 19.14 17.61
C PHE A 111 -10.00 20.24 16.62
N VAL A 112 -11.10 20.06 15.90
CA VAL A 112 -11.60 21.08 14.95
C VAL A 112 -12.13 22.32 15.68
N ALA A 113 -12.77 22.16 16.84
CA ALA A 113 -13.23 23.28 17.67
C ALA A 113 -12.06 24.16 18.16
N LYS A 114 -10.87 23.59 18.36
CA LYS A 114 -9.63 24.32 18.67
C LYS A 114 -8.98 24.96 17.43
N GLY A 115 -9.53 24.76 16.25
CA GLY A 115 -9.05 25.32 15.00
C GLY A 115 -8.19 24.38 14.12
N GLY A 116 -7.99 23.15 14.56
CA GLY A 116 -7.33 22.09 13.80
C GLY A 116 -8.10 21.68 12.54
N ARG A 117 -7.47 20.92 11.68
CA ARG A 117 -8.07 20.33 10.47
C ARG A 117 -7.76 18.82 10.40
N ILE A 118 -8.70 18.07 9.86
CA ILE A 118 -8.56 16.62 9.71
C ILE A 118 -8.81 16.25 8.24
N ILE A 119 -7.88 15.49 7.66
CA ILE A 119 -8.00 14.86 6.35
C ILE A 119 -8.04 13.36 6.58
N SER A 120 -8.94 12.63 5.91
CA SER A 120 -8.92 11.17 5.92
C SER A 120 -8.27 10.66 4.65
N MET A 121 -7.25 9.79 4.76
CA MET A 121 -6.53 9.21 3.62
C MET A 121 -6.75 7.70 3.57
N HIS A 122 -7.29 7.23 2.46
CA HIS A 122 -7.62 5.83 2.21
C HIS A 122 -6.74 5.25 1.11
N VAL A 123 -6.08 4.15 1.41
CA VAL A 123 -5.08 3.50 0.54
C VAL A 123 -5.45 2.05 0.20
N ALA A 124 -6.74 1.72 0.29
CA ALA A 124 -7.32 0.44 -0.04
C ALA A 124 -8.66 0.60 -0.79
N ASN A 125 -9.19 -0.49 -1.34
CA ASN A 125 -10.53 -0.51 -1.91
C ASN A 125 -11.56 -0.79 -0.80
N ASP A 126 -11.81 0.22 0.05
CA ASP A 126 -12.65 0.06 1.24
C ASP A 126 -14.07 -0.32 0.88
N TYR A 127 -14.62 0.15 -0.27
CA TYR A 127 -15.96 -0.23 -0.69
C TYR A 127 -16.12 -1.76 -0.80
N ILE A 128 -15.20 -2.43 -1.51
CA ILE A 128 -15.27 -3.88 -1.68
C ILE A 128 -14.96 -4.58 -0.35
N ILE A 129 -13.92 -4.11 0.36
CA ILE A 129 -13.49 -4.71 1.63
C ILE A 129 -14.61 -4.63 2.68
N ASP A 130 -15.26 -3.47 2.84
CA ASP A 130 -16.32 -3.29 3.82
C ASP A 130 -17.58 -4.08 3.46
N ALA A 131 -17.96 -4.09 2.16
CA ALA A 131 -19.09 -4.88 1.70
C ALA A 131 -18.88 -6.38 1.97
N GLU A 132 -17.68 -6.91 1.70
CA GLU A 132 -17.34 -8.30 1.95
C GLU A 132 -17.36 -8.62 3.47
N ARG A 133 -16.77 -7.74 4.30
CA ARG A 133 -16.77 -7.91 5.75
C ARG A 133 -18.16 -7.93 6.35
N ILE A 134 -19.05 -7.05 5.89
CA ILE A 134 -20.46 -7.03 6.31
C ILE A 134 -21.18 -8.32 5.90
N ILE A 135 -21.03 -8.76 4.62
CA ILE A 135 -21.69 -9.94 4.09
C ILE A 135 -21.28 -11.22 4.83
N PHE A 136 -20.00 -11.35 5.15
CA PHE A 136 -19.44 -12.55 5.79
C PHE A 136 -19.28 -12.45 7.31
N GLY A 137 -19.78 -11.38 7.94
CA GLY A 137 -19.72 -11.20 9.40
C GLY A 137 -18.29 -11.11 9.95
N LEU A 138 -17.37 -10.56 9.18
CA LEU A 138 -15.98 -10.34 9.60
C LEU A 138 -15.88 -9.07 10.46
N ASP A 139 -14.75 -8.91 11.15
CA ASP A 139 -14.47 -7.69 11.92
C ASP A 139 -14.58 -6.44 11.05
N PRO A 140 -15.10 -5.32 11.57
CA PRO A 140 -15.28 -4.10 10.81
C PRO A 140 -13.99 -3.64 10.13
N GLY A 141 -14.13 -3.17 8.88
CA GLY A 141 -13.08 -2.44 8.16
C GLY A 141 -13.10 -0.95 8.54
N PHE A 142 -13.26 -0.07 7.55
CA PHE A 142 -13.45 1.34 7.79
C PHE A 142 -14.80 1.62 8.45
N ARG A 143 -14.80 2.40 9.53
CA ARG A 143 -16.03 2.83 10.21
C ARG A 143 -16.47 4.18 9.69
N MET A 144 -17.72 4.27 9.24
CA MET A 144 -18.35 5.53 8.84
C MET A 144 -18.76 6.36 10.08
N GLU A 145 -17.76 6.85 10.81
CA GLU A 145 -17.99 7.71 11.97
C GLU A 145 -18.05 9.19 11.55
N PRO A 146 -18.83 10.03 12.26
CA PRO A 146 -19.00 11.44 11.92
C PRO A 146 -17.81 12.30 12.39
N VAL A 147 -16.59 11.91 12.01
CA VAL A 147 -15.39 12.72 12.20
C VAL A 147 -15.47 13.93 11.26
N PRO A 148 -15.20 15.15 11.72
CA PRO A 148 -15.36 16.36 10.90
C PRO A 148 -14.18 16.54 9.93
N TYR A 149 -14.11 15.67 8.91
CA TYR A 149 -13.08 15.75 7.88
C TYR A 149 -13.25 17.02 7.03
N SER A 150 -12.15 17.64 6.64
CA SER A 150 -12.13 18.72 5.62
C SER A 150 -12.28 18.16 4.22
N GLU A 151 -11.63 17.03 3.94
CA GLU A 151 -11.69 16.29 2.68
C GLU A 151 -11.16 14.86 2.88
N VAL A 152 -11.41 14.00 1.89
CA VAL A 152 -10.87 12.65 1.82
C VAL A 152 -9.84 12.56 0.69
N TRP A 153 -8.74 11.90 0.95
CA TRP A 153 -7.74 11.50 -0.04
C TRP A 153 -7.83 10.01 -0.31
N THR A 154 -7.70 9.65 -1.58
CA THR A 154 -7.62 8.26 -2.02
C THR A 154 -6.51 8.11 -3.06
N LEU A 155 -6.20 6.87 -3.47
CA LEU A 155 -5.23 6.64 -4.53
C LEU A 155 -5.94 6.51 -5.89
N PRO A 156 -5.25 6.78 -7.01
CA PRO A 156 -5.83 6.64 -8.35
C PRO A 156 -6.46 5.27 -8.62
N ALA A 157 -5.87 4.20 -8.09
CA ALA A 157 -6.39 2.84 -8.24
C ALA A 157 -7.76 2.61 -7.60
N PHE A 158 -8.16 3.46 -6.65
CA PHE A 158 -9.43 3.33 -5.91
C PHE A 158 -10.45 4.43 -6.25
N GLU A 159 -10.06 5.41 -7.06
CA GLU A 159 -10.92 6.55 -7.40
C GLU A 159 -12.26 6.09 -7.98
N LYS A 160 -12.22 5.15 -8.93
CA LYS A 160 -13.42 4.63 -9.60
C LYS A 160 -14.41 3.96 -8.65
N THR A 161 -13.93 3.18 -7.69
CA THR A 161 -14.79 2.38 -6.79
C THR A 161 -15.11 3.10 -5.49
N CYS A 162 -14.21 3.91 -4.97
CA CYS A 162 -14.32 4.47 -3.62
C CYS A 162 -14.63 5.97 -3.57
N ALA A 163 -14.25 6.79 -4.58
CA ALA A 163 -14.41 8.23 -4.44
C ALA A 163 -15.87 8.67 -4.26
N SER A 164 -16.81 8.09 -5.03
CA SER A 164 -18.23 8.38 -4.87
C SER A 164 -18.81 7.79 -3.58
N TYR A 165 -18.30 6.63 -3.16
CA TYR A 165 -18.67 5.98 -1.90
C TYR A 165 -18.31 6.87 -0.70
N TYR A 166 -17.07 7.34 -0.58
CA TYR A 166 -16.65 8.24 0.50
C TYR A 166 -17.40 9.58 0.43
N ARG A 167 -17.56 10.15 -0.76
CA ARG A 167 -18.29 11.43 -0.90
C ARG A 167 -19.72 11.32 -0.40
N ALA A 168 -20.41 10.24 -0.73
CA ALA A 168 -21.80 10.03 -0.31
C ALA A 168 -21.90 9.71 1.19
N ALA A 169 -20.97 8.93 1.73
CA ALA A 169 -21.02 8.50 3.11
C ALA A 169 -20.55 9.57 4.11
N LEU A 170 -19.51 10.33 3.75
CA LEU A 170 -18.87 11.31 4.64
C LEU A 170 -19.28 12.76 4.35
N GLY A 171 -19.96 13.03 3.23
CA GLY A 171 -20.43 14.38 2.87
C GLY A 171 -19.33 15.38 2.53
N VAL A 172 -18.09 14.92 2.28
CA VAL A 172 -16.95 15.78 2.00
C VAL A 172 -16.34 15.48 0.62
N PRO A 173 -15.59 16.42 0.01
CA PRO A 173 -14.92 16.17 -1.26
C PRO A 173 -13.85 15.10 -1.15
N VAL A 174 -13.64 14.40 -2.27
CA VAL A 174 -12.67 13.31 -2.39
C VAL A 174 -11.70 13.61 -3.52
N TYR A 175 -10.40 13.43 -3.29
CA TYR A 175 -9.35 13.68 -4.27
C TYR A 175 -8.40 12.50 -4.36
N ALA A 176 -8.02 12.13 -5.58
CA ALA A 176 -6.96 11.18 -5.81
C ALA A 176 -5.59 11.85 -5.58
N MET A 177 -4.74 11.21 -4.77
CA MET A 177 -3.39 11.67 -4.45
C MET A 177 -2.35 10.71 -5.03
N PRO A 178 -1.15 11.19 -5.37
CA PRO A 178 -0.07 10.31 -5.83
C PRO A 178 0.19 9.17 -4.84
N HIS A 179 0.38 7.95 -5.36
CA HIS A 179 0.89 6.84 -4.55
C HIS A 179 2.40 7.00 -4.39
N LEU A 180 2.88 6.90 -3.16
CA LEU A 180 4.29 7.15 -2.84
C LEU A 180 5.04 5.84 -2.59
N TRP A 181 6.28 5.77 -3.07
CA TRP A 181 7.19 4.67 -2.79
C TRP A 181 8.64 5.11 -2.93
N SER A 182 9.51 4.54 -2.10
CA SER A 182 10.97 4.61 -2.27
C SER A 182 11.62 3.30 -1.86
N PRO A 183 12.82 2.97 -2.36
CA PRO A 183 13.50 1.72 -2.01
C PRO A 183 14.03 1.69 -0.57
N LYS A 184 14.04 2.80 0.16
CA LYS A 184 14.71 2.92 1.47
C LYS A 184 14.30 1.85 2.48
N LEU A 185 12.99 1.58 2.64
CA LEU A 185 12.52 0.56 3.58
C LEU A 185 13.01 -0.83 3.17
N LEU A 186 12.92 -1.14 1.88
CA LEU A 186 13.43 -2.41 1.34
C LEU A 186 14.94 -2.54 1.53
N GLU A 187 15.70 -1.48 1.24
CA GLU A 187 17.16 -1.46 1.42
C GLU A 187 17.57 -1.61 2.89
N HIS A 188 16.81 -1.03 3.83
CA HIS A 188 17.03 -1.23 5.27
C HIS A 188 16.77 -2.68 5.66
N ALA A 189 15.66 -3.28 5.21
CA ALA A 189 15.35 -4.67 5.48
C ALA A 189 16.42 -5.62 4.89
N LEU A 190 16.89 -5.36 3.68
CA LEU A 190 17.97 -6.12 3.05
C LEU A 190 19.29 -6.03 3.81
N LYS A 191 19.63 -4.87 4.37
CA LYS A 191 20.83 -4.70 5.21
C LYS A 191 20.73 -5.42 6.56
N ALA A 192 19.53 -5.55 7.09
CA ALA A 192 19.28 -6.28 8.35
C ALA A 192 19.29 -7.80 8.17
N THR A 193 19.03 -8.29 6.95
CA THR A 193 19.17 -9.71 6.62
C THR A 193 20.64 -10.06 6.40
N ASP A 194 20.99 -11.35 6.61
CA ASP A 194 22.32 -11.86 6.31
C ASP A 194 22.73 -11.49 4.86
N ASN A 195 23.94 -10.94 4.67
CA ASN A 195 24.50 -10.43 3.40
C ASN A 195 24.47 -11.43 2.22
N SER A 196 23.92 -12.62 2.41
CA SER A 196 23.72 -13.64 1.37
C SER A 196 22.55 -13.34 0.40
N VAL A 197 21.70 -12.31 0.69
CA VAL A 197 20.53 -12.02 -0.15
C VAL A 197 20.88 -11.03 -1.23
N ASN A 198 21.02 -11.53 -2.45
CA ASN A 198 21.03 -10.66 -3.63
C ASN A 198 19.58 -10.44 -4.12
N PHE A 199 18.96 -9.33 -3.69
CA PHE A 199 17.62 -8.93 -4.17
C PHE A 199 17.71 -8.31 -5.56
N SER A 200 18.11 -9.14 -6.52
CA SER A 200 18.20 -8.75 -7.93
C SER A 200 17.99 -9.98 -8.81
N TYR A 201 17.21 -9.81 -9.88
CA TYR A 201 17.01 -10.88 -10.85
C TYR A 201 18.34 -11.31 -11.47
N GLN A 202 18.54 -12.64 -11.54
CA GLN A 202 19.73 -13.26 -12.13
C GLN A 202 19.34 -13.96 -13.42
N PRO A 203 19.86 -13.51 -14.59
CA PRO A 203 19.57 -14.12 -15.88
C PRO A 203 20.18 -15.52 -16.03
N GLY A 204 19.78 -16.25 -17.08
CA GLY A 204 20.38 -17.51 -17.49
C GLY A 204 19.56 -18.75 -17.14
N ARG A 205 18.37 -18.61 -16.53
CA ARG A 205 17.49 -19.75 -16.25
C ARG A 205 16.65 -20.11 -17.47
N ARG A 206 16.60 -21.39 -17.78
CA ARG A 206 15.74 -21.94 -18.84
C ARG A 206 14.31 -22.19 -18.42
N SER A 207 14.09 -22.40 -17.12
CA SER A 207 12.77 -22.54 -16.47
C SER A 207 12.77 -21.73 -15.20
N TRP A 208 11.61 -21.16 -14.85
CA TRP A 208 11.50 -20.27 -13.70
C TRP A 208 10.87 -20.95 -12.49
N ARG A 209 11.34 -20.52 -11.32
CA ARG A 209 10.73 -20.73 -10.01
C ARG A 209 9.74 -19.58 -9.80
N LEU A 210 8.46 -19.88 -9.81
CA LEU A 210 7.40 -18.87 -9.80
C LEU A 210 6.90 -18.60 -8.38
N ALA A 211 6.49 -17.36 -8.12
CA ALA A 211 5.83 -16.95 -6.88
C ALA A 211 4.48 -16.29 -7.15
N ILE A 212 3.49 -16.61 -6.31
CA ILE A 212 2.25 -15.86 -6.12
C ILE A 212 2.25 -15.34 -4.68
N LEU A 213 2.15 -14.03 -4.49
CA LEU A 213 2.26 -13.38 -3.17
C LEU A 213 0.98 -12.65 -2.76
N GLU A 214 -0.15 -13.05 -3.32
CA GLU A 214 -1.43 -12.43 -2.99
C GLU A 214 -1.83 -12.71 -1.53
N PRO A 215 -2.36 -11.72 -0.79
CA PRO A 215 -2.66 -11.87 0.64
C PRO A 215 -3.79 -12.85 0.94
N ASN A 216 -4.71 -13.13 -0.02
CA ASN A 216 -5.84 -14.04 0.12
C ASN A 216 -6.78 -13.74 1.31
N ILE A 217 -6.95 -12.46 1.66
CA ILE A 217 -7.79 -12.02 2.78
C ILE A 217 -9.09 -11.32 2.35
N CYS A 218 -9.20 -10.95 1.09
CA CYS A 218 -10.42 -10.41 0.47
C CYS A 218 -10.36 -10.60 -1.06
N ALA A 219 -11.49 -10.43 -1.73
CA ALA A 219 -11.66 -10.67 -3.17
C ALA A 219 -10.75 -9.81 -4.07
N VAL A 220 -10.29 -8.66 -3.60
CA VAL A 220 -9.47 -7.73 -4.40
C VAL A 220 -8.11 -8.30 -4.80
N LYS A 221 -7.57 -9.27 -4.03
CA LYS A 221 -6.27 -9.92 -4.28
C LYS A 221 -6.28 -11.37 -3.80
N THR A 222 -6.45 -12.29 -4.73
CA THR A 222 -6.49 -13.73 -4.46
C THR A 222 -5.56 -14.50 -5.40
N CYS A 223 -5.11 -15.67 -4.96
CA CYS A 223 -4.25 -16.53 -5.76
C CYS A 223 -4.99 -17.32 -6.86
N HIS A 224 -6.33 -17.26 -6.94
CA HIS A 224 -7.13 -18.10 -7.85
C HIS A 224 -6.75 -17.90 -9.32
N LEU A 225 -6.82 -16.66 -9.82
CA LEU A 225 -6.50 -16.40 -11.22
C LEU A 225 -5.00 -16.58 -11.52
N PRO A 226 -4.06 -16.14 -10.69
CA PRO A 226 -2.65 -16.46 -10.83
C PRO A 226 -2.34 -17.96 -10.93
N LEU A 227 -3.05 -18.81 -10.14
CA LEU A 227 -2.93 -20.26 -10.23
C LEU A 227 -3.39 -20.81 -11.58
N LEU A 228 -4.57 -20.36 -12.08
CA LEU A 228 -5.08 -20.74 -13.40
C LEU A 228 -4.10 -20.34 -14.51
N LEU A 229 -3.59 -19.10 -14.46
CA LEU A 229 -2.64 -18.57 -15.41
C LEU A 229 -1.37 -19.43 -15.48
N ALA A 230 -0.79 -19.74 -14.31
CA ALA A 230 0.40 -20.57 -14.20
C ALA A 230 0.15 -21.99 -14.74
N ASP A 231 -1.03 -22.56 -14.44
CA ASP A 231 -1.43 -23.88 -14.88
C ASP A 231 -1.66 -23.96 -16.40
N VAL A 232 -2.29 -22.93 -16.98
CA VAL A 232 -2.43 -22.82 -18.45
C VAL A 232 -1.05 -22.75 -19.12
N ALA A 233 -0.13 -21.94 -18.59
CA ALA A 233 1.23 -21.84 -19.12
C ALA A 233 1.98 -23.18 -19.02
N TYR A 234 1.85 -23.87 -17.88
CA TYR A 234 2.44 -25.18 -17.65
C TYR A 234 1.89 -26.26 -18.60
N ARG A 235 0.58 -26.28 -18.84
CA ARG A 235 -0.03 -27.20 -19.81
C ARG A 235 0.42 -26.95 -21.23
N MET A 236 0.68 -25.69 -21.60
CA MET A 236 1.24 -25.35 -22.92
C MET A 236 2.71 -25.78 -23.05
N ASP A 237 3.50 -25.63 -21.98
CA ASP A 237 4.92 -25.98 -21.96
C ASP A 237 5.36 -26.33 -20.51
N PRO A 238 5.39 -27.61 -20.15
CA PRO A 238 5.77 -28.04 -18.79
C PRO A 238 7.22 -27.68 -18.41
N TRP A 239 8.09 -27.41 -19.38
CA TRP A 239 9.48 -27.04 -19.10
C TRP A 239 9.65 -25.58 -18.67
N LEU A 240 8.63 -24.76 -18.85
CA LEU A 240 8.64 -23.35 -18.46
C LEU A 240 8.72 -23.17 -16.94
N VAL A 241 8.11 -24.07 -16.15
CA VAL A 241 7.95 -23.96 -14.70
C VAL A 241 8.77 -25.02 -13.99
N THR A 242 9.76 -24.59 -13.19
CA THR A 242 10.45 -25.48 -12.27
C THR A 242 9.55 -25.89 -11.10
N TYR A 243 8.97 -24.89 -10.45
CA TYR A 243 7.92 -25.01 -9.44
C TYR A 243 7.17 -23.67 -9.28
N LEU A 244 6.04 -23.73 -8.60
CA LEU A 244 5.23 -22.59 -8.20
C LEU A 244 5.06 -22.60 -6.67
N ARG A 245 5.38 -21.48 -6.01
CA ARG A 245 5.08 -21.27 -4.59
C ARG A 245 3.97 -20.24 -4.43
N VAL A 246 2.93 -20.61 -3.71
CA VAL A 246 1.78 -19.74 -3.41
C VAL A 246 1.87 -19.32 -1.94
N TYR A 247 2.25 -18.08 -1.72
CA TYR A 247 2.42 -17.53 -0.39
C TYR A 247 1.12 -16.99 0.18
N SER A 248 1.06 -16.77 1.50
CA SER A 248 -0.14 -16.36 2.24
C SER A 248 -1.34 -17.28 1.98
N ALA A 249 -1.09 -18.56 1.68
CA ALA A 249 -2.11 -19.53 1.26
C ALA A 249 -2.26 -20.70 2.24
N LEU A 250 -1.54 -20.68 3.38
CA LEU A 250 -1.55 -21.79 4.32
C LEU A 250 -2.95 -22.04 4.89
N ALA A 251 -3.68 -20.99 5.26
CA ALA A 251 -5.05 -21.10 5.78
C ALA A 251 -6.05 -21.62 4.73
N LEU A 252 -5.79 -21.42 3.44
CA LEU A 252 -6.69 -21.91 2.37
C LEU A 252 -6.73 -23.45 2.29
N LYS A 253 -5.74 -24.15 2.86
CA LYS A 253 -5.71 -25.62 2.95
C LYS A 253 -6.84 -26.19 3.81
N GLU A 254 -7.43 -25.39 4.68
CA GLU A 254 -8.57 -25.78 5.53
C GLU A 254 -9.92 -25.67 4.80
N HIS A 255 -9.97 -25.02 3.62
CA HIS A 255 -11.17 -24.85 2.82
C HIS A 255 -11.32 -25.97 1.79
N SER A 256 -12.32 -26.82 1.94
CA SER A 256 -12.59 -27.96 1.05
C SER A 256 -12.69 -27.57 -0.42
N ASP A 257 -13.37 -26.46 -0.71
CA ASP A 257 -13.58 -26.00 -2.08
C ASP A 257 -12.29 -25.50 -2.72
N PHE A 258 -11.44 -24.79 -1.93
CA PHE A 258 -10.12 -24.41 -2.40
C PHE A 258 -9.22 -25.62 -2.67
N VAL A 259 -9.27 -26.63 -1.80
CA VAL A 259 -8.51 -27.87 -1.98
C VAL A 259 -8.98 -28.62 -3.23
N ALA A 260 -10.29 -28.70 -3.47
CA ALA A 260 -10.85 -29.32 -4.68
C ALA A 260 -10.41 -28.57 -5.93
N TYR A 261 -10.51 -27.24 -5.91
CA TYR A 261 -10.04 -26.37 -6.99
C TYR A 261 -8.52 -26.56 -7.25
N ALA A 262 -7.69 -26.48 -6.21
CA ALA A 262 -6.25 -26.62 -6.36
C ALA A 262 -5.88 -27.99 -6.95
N ARG A 263 -6.51 -29.07 -6.50
CA ARG A 263 -6.29 -30.45 -7.01
C ARG A 263 -6.70 -30.64 -8.47
N SER A 264 -7.55 -29.79 -9.02
CA SER A 264 -7.92 -29.83 -10.42
C SER A 264 -6.86 -29.29 -11.38
N LEU A 265 -5.82 -28.65 -10.85
CA LEU A 265 -4.75 -28.03 -11.61
C LEU A 265 -3.59 -29.03 -11.84
N ASP A 266 -3.07 -29.08 -13.06
CA ASP A 266 -1.99 -30.00 -13.45
C ASP A 266 -0.69 -29.69 -12.70
N LEU A 267 -0.35 -28.42 -12.47
CA LEU A 267 0.79 -28.01 -11.65
C LEU A 267 0.73 -28.60 -10.22
N VAL A 268 -0.46 -28.66 -9.63
CA VAL A 268 -0.66 -29.23 -8.29
C VAL A 268 -0.63 -30.76 -8.37
N ALA A 269 -1.37 -31.34 -9.32
CA ALA A 269 -1.43 -32.80 -9.52
C ALA A 269 -0.04 -33.42 -9.79
N HIS A 270 0.83 -32.69 -10.51
CA HIS A 270 2.20 -33.11 -10.81
C HIS A 270 3.21 -32.74 -9.70
N GLY A 271 2.76 -32.26 -8.55
CA GLY A 271 3.62 -31.94 -7.40
C GLY A 271 4.59 -30.76 -7.63
N ARG A 272 4.21 -29.82 -8.53
CA ARG A 272 5.00 -28.64 -8.85
C ARG A 272 4.60 -27.42 -8.06
N THR A 273 3.54 -27.47 -7.24
CA THR A 273 3.02 -26.33 -6.48
C THR A 273 3.04 -26.63 -4.98
N THR A 274 3.46 -25.63 -4.19
CA THR A 274 3.34 -25.63 -2.73
C THR A 274 2.56 -24.41 -2.25
N PHE A 275 1.93 -24.53 -1.08
CA PHE A 275 1.14 -23.48 -0.44
C PHE A 275 1.78 -23.11 0.89
N GLU A 276 2.26 -21.88 1.00
CA GLU A 276 3.15 -21.42 2.05
C GLU A 276 2.47 -20.39 2.97
N GLY A 277 3.13 -20.10 4.10
CA GLY A 277 2.81 -18.97 4.96
C GLY A 277 3.14 -17.64 4.30
N ARG A 278 3.02 -16.55 5.07
CA ARG A 278 3.37 -15.21 4.62
C ARG A 278 4.83 -14.91 4.92
N PHE A 279 5.55 -14.41 3.93
CA PHE A 279 6.93 -13.96 4.04
C PHE A 279 7.11 -12.63 3.29
N PRO A 280 8.04 -11.77 3.71
CA PRO A 280 8.41 -10.58 2.96
C PRO A 280 9.02 -10.96 1.59
N ILE A 281 8.78 -10.12 0.59
CA ILE A 281 9.28 -10.35 -0.77
C ILE A 281 10.81 -10.52 -0.81
N TYR A 282 11.55 -9.77 0.00
CA TYR A 282 13.01 -9.79 0.02
C TYR A 282 13.60 -11.10 0.60
N GLU A 283 12.82 -11.89 1.31
CA GLU A 283 13.23 -13.24 1.75
C GLU A 283 13.01 -14.29 0.67
N ILE A 284 12.10 -14.02 -0.27
CA ILE A 284 11.64 -14.96 -1.30
C ILE A 284 12.40 -14.77 -2.60
N MET A 285 12.39 -13.53 -3.11
CA MET A 285 12.92 -13.26 -4.44
C MET A 285 14.46 -13.26 -4.45
N GLY A 286 15.02 -13.80 -5.53
CA GLY A 286 16.46 -14.00 -5.67
C GLY A 286 16.99 -15.27 -4.99
N ARG A 287 16.40 -15.69 -3.88
CA ARG A 287 16.76 -16.96 -3.21
C ARG A 287 15.97 -18.14 -3.76
N GLU A 288 14.64 -18.03 -3.73
CA GLU A 288 13.72 -19.13 -3.98
C GLU A 288 12.93 -18.96 -5.27
N CYS A 289 12.63 -17.74 -5.67
CA CYS A 289 11.79 -17.45 -6.81
C CYS A 289 12.47 -16.49 -7.78
N ASP A 290 12.12 -16.59 -9.06
CA ASP A 290 12.71 -15.84 -10.18
C ASP A 290 11.71 -14.86 -10.79
N ALA A 291 10.40 -15.16 -10.74
CA ALA A 291 9.34 -14.34 -11.33
C ALA A 291 8.09 -14.35 -10.47
N ILE A 292 7.30 -13.30 -10.58
CA ILE A 292 6.06 -13.10 -9.82
C ILE A 292 4.87 -13.09 -10.78
N ILE A 293 3.83 -13.84 -10.41
CA ILE A 293 2.50 -13.75 -11.03
C ILE A 293 1.56 -13.11 -10.03
N SER A 294 0.90 -12.03 -10.45
CA SER A 294 -0.01 -11.26 -9.61
C SER A 294 -1.31 -10.94 -10.34
N HIS A 295 -2.37 -10.82 -9.57
CA HIS A 295 -3.68 -10.41 -10.04
C HIS A 295 -4.36 -9.50 -9.02
N HIS A 296 -5.08 -8.51 -9.50
CA HIS A 296 -5.94 -7.68 -8.67
C HIS A 296 -7.31 -7.46 -9.34
N TRP A 297 -8.30 -7.20 -8.51
CA TRP A 297 -9.59 -6.67 -8.92
C TRP A 297 -9.78 -5.29 -8.28
N GLU A 298 -9.79 -4.23 -9.12
CA GLU A 298 -9.94 -2.82 -8.67
C GLU A 298 -8.99 -2.44 -7.51
N ASN A 299 -7.71 -2.93 -7.58
CA ASN A 299 -6.67 -2.70 -6.57
C ASN A 299 -5.27 -2.72 -7.23
N GLY A 300 -5.09 -1.88 -8.26
CA GLY A 300 -3.96 -1.95 -9.19
C GLY A 300 -2.66 -1.31 -8.72
N GLN A 301 -2.61 -0.64 -7.57
CA GLN A 301 -1.39 -0.09 -6.99
C GLN A 301 -0.97 -0.90 -5.77
N ASN A 302 0.26 -1.43 -5.78
CA ASN A 302 0.75 -2.34 -4.75
C ASN A 302 2.27 -2.23 -4.60
N TYR A 303 2.76 -2.13 -3.37
CA TYR A 303 4.20 -2.07 -3.08
C TYR A 303 4.97 -3.27 -3.59
N LEU A 304 4.37 -4.47 -3.54
CA LEU A 304 4.92 -5.68 -4.15
C LEU A 304 5.37 -5.46 -5.61
N TYR A 305 4.58 -4.70 -6.38
CA TYR A 305 4.91 -4.44 -7.79
C TYR A 305 6.16 -3.57 -7.91
N TYR A 306 6.26 -2.54 -7.09
CA TYR A 306 7.39 -1.61 -7.09
C TYR A 306 8.67 -2.30 -6.62
N GLU A 307 8.58 -3.12 -5.60
CA GLU A 307 9.69 -3.93 -5.09
C GLU A 307 10.17 -4.94 -6.14
N ALA A 308 9.25 -5.64 -6.83
CA ALA A 308 9.59 -6.54 -7.92
C ALA A 308 10.30 -5.82 -9.07
N LEU A 309 9.77 -4.67 -9.49
CA LEU A 309 10.37 -3.83 -10.55
C LEU A 309 11.75 -3.32 -10.12
N TYR A 310 11.92 -2.88 -8.87
CA TYR A 310 13.20 -2.43 -8.32
C TYR A 310 14.27 -3.52 -8.37
N GLY A 311 13.92 -4.77 -8.02
CA GLY A 311 14.80 -5.91 -8.13
C GLY A 311 15.04 -6.40 -9.57
N GLY A 312 14.32 -5.85 -10.56
CA GLY A 312 14.37 -6.29 -11.95
C GLY A 312 13.75 -7.66 -12.16
N PHE A 313 12.86 -8.11 -11.26
CA PHE A 313 12.18 -9.40 -11.39
C PHE A 313 11.04 -9.33 -12.42
N PRO A 314 10.89 -10.36 -13.28
CA PRO A 314 9.73 -10.45 -14.16
C PRO A 314 8.44 -10.43 -13.35
N LEU A 315 7.63 -9.41 -13.59
CA LEU A 315 6.31 -9.24 -12.96
C LEU A 315 5.22 -9.43 -14.01
N ILE A 316 4.45 -10.51 -13.90
CA ILE A 316 3.27 -10.81 -14.73
C ILE A 316 2.05 -10.30 -13.97
N HIS A 317 1.29 -9.34 -14.53
CA HIS A 317 0.24 -8.63 -13.80
C HIS A 317 -0.85 -8.10 -14.73
N ASN A 318 -2.01 -7.73 -14.14
CA ASN A 318 -3.11 -7.08 -14.88
C ASN A 318 -3.26 -5.58 -14.58
N SER A 319 -2.35 -4.97 -13.81
CA SER A 319 -2.45 -3.56 -13.42
C SER A 319 -2.28 -2.60 -14.60
N GLY A 320 -3.13 -1.57 -14.66
CA GLY A 320 -3.00 -0.42 -15.57
C GLY A 320 -2.21 0.76 -14.99
N PHE A 321 -1.62 0.63 -13.79
CA PHE A 321 -0.99 1.72 -13.04
C PHE A 321 0.55 1.64 -12.98
N LEU A 322 1.18 0.86 -13.87
CA LEU A 322 2.63 0.66 -13.87
C LEU A 322 3.33 1.29 -15.08
N ASP A 323 2.67 2.20 -15.79
CA ASP A 323 3.23 2.92 -16.96
C ASP A 323 3.90 2.00 -18.00
N GLY A 324 3.30 0.84 -18.25
CA GLY A 324 3.82 -0.16 -19.18
C GLY A 324 4.93 -1.05 -18.64
N CYS A 325 5.40 -0.85 -17.40
CA CYS A 325 6.38 -1.73 -16.78
C CYS A 325 5.81 -3.11 -16.46
N GLY A 326 6.64 -4.12 -16.47
CA GLY A 326 6.24 -5.50 -16.26
C GLY A 326 5.74 -6.18 -17.54
N TYR A 327 5.06 -7.30 -17.36
CA TYR A 327 4.42 -8.08 -18.42
C TYR A 327 2.93 -8.12 -18.16
N ARG A 328 2.23 -7.14 -18.72
CA ARG A 328 0.80 -6.95 -18.47
C ARG A 328 -0.04 -7.91 -19.28
N TYR A 329 -1.05 -8.50 -18.64
CA TYR A 329 -2.12 -9.25 -19.29
C TYR A 329 -3.49 -8.58 -19.08
N GLN A 330 -4.48 -9.01 -19.88
CA GLN A 330 -5.79 -8.39 -19.95
C GLN A 330 -6.70 -8.87 -18.82
N ASP A 331 -7.20 -7.94 -18.03
CA ASP A 331 -8.27 -8.12 -17.04
C ASP A 331 -8.22 -9.45 -16.25
N PHE A 332 -9.15 -10.36 -16.51
CA PHE A 332 -9.28 -11.67 -15.86
C PHE A 332 -8.97 -12.83 -16.80
N ASP A 333 -8.18 -12.63 -17.87
CA ASP A 333 -7.87 -13.67 -18.86
C ASP A 333 -6.60 -14.47 -18.48
N PRO A 334 -6.73 -15.72 -17.98
CA PRO A 334 -5.59 -16.54 -17.64
C PRO A 334 -4.82 -17.05 -18.88
N PHE A 335 -5.44 -17.08 -20.07
CA PHE A 335 -4.76 -17.47 -21.31
C PHE A 335 -3.83 -16.34 -21.78
N ASP A 336 -4.31 -15.09 -21.76
CA ASP A 336 -3.46 -13.95 -22.08
C ASP A 336 -2.32 -13.82 -21.05
N GLY A 337 -2.62 -14.04 -19.78
CA GLY A 337 -1.61 -14.09 -18.72
C GLY A 337 -0.56 -15.19 -18.92
N ALA A 338 -0.97 -16.38 -19.37
CA ALA A 338 -0.04 -17.46 -19.72
C ALA A 338 0.84 -17.09 -20.90
N MET A 339 0.31 -16.38 -21.90
CA MET A 339 1.11 -15.86 -23.01
C MET A 339 2.09 -14.79 -22.54
N ALA A 340 1.70 -13.88 -21.65
CA ALA A 340 2.59 -12.89 -21.05
C ALA A 340 3.73 -13.54 -20.26
N LEU A 341 3.47 -14.60 -19.47
CA LEU A 341 4.50 -15.37 -18.76
C LEU A 341 5.48 -16.04 -19.74
N ARG A 342 4.98 -16.66 -20.80
CA ARG A 342 5.84 -17.28 -21.84
C ARG A 342 6.70 -16.25 -22.58
N GLN A 343 6.12 -15.10 -22.92
CA GLN A 343 6.86 -13.99 -23.53
C GLN A 343 7.95 -13.48 -22.58
N ALA A 344 7.62 -13.33 -21.30
CA ALA A 344 8.58 -12.91 -20.28
C ALA A 344 9.78 -13.87 -20.25
N LEU A 345 9.56 -15.17 -20.09
CA LEU A 345 10.64 -16.16 -20.07
C LEU A 345 11.50 -16.12 -21.35
N ALA A 346 10.87 -15.97 -22.51
CA ALA A 346 11.56 -15.97 -23.80
C ALA A 346 12.42 -14.73 -24.04
N SER A 347 12.12 -13.59 -23.39
CA SER A 347 12.70 -12.30 -23.76
C SER A 347 13.33 -11.51 -22.61
N HIS A 348 13.01 -11.81 -21.35
CA HIS A 348 13.40 -10.99 -20.19
C HIS A 348 14.93 -10.83 -20.08
N ASP A 349 15.67 -11.93 -20.15
CA ASP A 349 17.14 -11.90 -20.04
C ASP A 349 17.79 -10.97 -21.09
N ARG A 350 17.27 -11.00 -22.32
CA ARG A 350 17.79 -10.17 -23.41
C ARG A 350 17.41 -8.70 -23.27
N ASN A 351 16.29 -8.42 -22.59
CA ASN A 351 15.75 -7.09 -22.42
C ASN A 351 15.97 -6.53 -21.00
N LEU A 352 16.75 -7.22 -20.16
CA LEU A 352 16.89 -6.91 -18.73
C LEU A 352 17.32 -5.46 -18.47
N GLU A 353 18.29 -4.95 -19.21
CA GLU A 353 18.77 -3.57 -19.06
C GLU A 353 17.66 -2.55 -19.41
N LYS A 354 16.92 -2.80 -20.49
CA LYS A 354 15.78 -1.96 -20.88
C LYS A 354 14.68 -2.04 -19.83
N TYR A 355 14.34 -3.23 -19.33
CA TYR A 355 13.34 -3.45 -18.30
C TYR A 355 13.67 -2.68 -17.02
N ARG A 356 14.94 -2.76 -16.56
CA ARG A 356 15.43 -2.02 -15.39
C ARG A 356 15.39 -0.51 -15.60
N ALA A 357 15.75 -0.01 -16.76
CA ALA A 357 15.72 1.42 -17.07
C ALA A 357 14.28 1.97 -17.07
N GLU A 358 13.34 1.26 -17.69
CA GLU A 358 11.92 1.63 -17.68
C GLU A 358 11.34 1.58 -16.26
N ALA A 359 11.63 0.52 -15.51
CA ALA A 359 11.24 0.40 -14.12
C ALA A 359 11.80 1.55 -13.25
N ALA A 360 13.08 1.87 -13.38
CA ALA A 360 13.71 2.96 -12.64
C ALA A 360 13.08 4.32 -12.95
N SER A 361 12.76 4.59 -14.23
CA SER A 361 12.08 5.82 -14.65
C SER A 361 10.70 5.93 -14.03
N PHE A 362 9.90 4.86 -14.06
CA PHE A 362 8.59 4.82 -13.43
C PHE A 362 8.67 4.98 -11.90
N LEU A 363 9.54 4.22 -11.23
CA LEU A 363 9.69 4.26 -9.78
C LEU A 363 10.15 5.62 -9.27
N ALA A 364 10.93 6.37 -10.06
CA ALA A 364 11.33 7.73 -9.72
C ALA A 364 10.13 8.68 -9.57
N THR A 365 9.05 8.48 -10.34
CA THR A 365 7.82 9.28 -10.23
C THR A 365 7.05 9.06 -8.93
N LEU A 366 7.30 7.96 -8.23
CA LEU A 366 6.66 7.62 -6.96
C LEU A 366 7.44 8.14 -5.74
N ASN A 367 8.65 8.69 -5.97
CA ASN A 367 9.54 9.07 -4.87
C ASN A 367 8.91 10.18 -4.01
N PRO A 368 8.87 10.02 -2.67
CA PRO A 368 8.47 11.08 -1.75
C PRO A 368 9.24 12.39 -1.93
N ALA A 369 10.50 12.32 -2.40
CA ALA A 369 11.33 13.49 -2.66
C ALA A 369 11.10 14.15 -4.04
N ASP A 370 10.24 13.59 -4.89
CA ASP A 370 9.93 14.18 -6.18
C ASP A 370 9.19 15.54 -5.99
N PRO A 371 9.68 16.64 -6.59
CA PRO A 371 9.05 17.95 -6.45
C PRO A 371 7.58 17.99 -6.89
N ALA A 372 7.17 17.18 -7.87
CA ALA A 372 5.78 17.10 -8.31
C ALA A 372 4.89 16.48 -7.23
N ASN A 373 5.36 15.43 -6.56
CA ASN A 373 4.64 14.80 -5.44
C ASN A 373 4.54 15.78 -4.26
N ILE A 374 5.64 16.42 -3.85
CA ILE A 374 5.63 17.43 -2.78
C ILE A 374 4.61 18.51 -3.11
N LYS A 375 4.66 19.08 -4.32
CA LYS A 375 3.74 20.15 -4.73
C LYS A 375 2.27 19.70 -4.76
N ALA A 376 1.99 18.46 -5.16
CA ALA A 376 0.64 17.91 -5.15
C ALA A 376 0.06 17.85 -3.72
N PHE A 377 0.85 17.38 -2.75
CA PHE A 377 0.42 17.31 -1.35
C PHE A 377 0.35 18.70 -0.69
N GLU A 378 1.30 19.62 -0.96
CA GLU A 378 1.21 21.01 -0.50
C GLU A 378 -0.08 21.69 -0.99
N THR A 379 -0.39 21.57 -2.28
CA THR A 379 -1.63 22.14 -2.86
C THR A 379 -2.88 21.54 -2.23
N ALA A 380 -2.89 20.24 -1.94
CA ALA A 380 -4.00 19.59 -1.27
C ALA A 380 -4.16 20.06 0.19
N ILE A 381 -3.07 20.20 0.92
CA ILE A 381 -3.07 20.74 2.30
C ILE A 381 -3.58 22.19 2.30
N GLU A 382 -3.05 23.06 1.45
CA GLU A 382 -3.50 24.45 1.33
C GLU A 382 -5.01 24.53 1.04
N ARG A 383 -5.53 23.68 0.15
CA ARG A 383 -6.96 23.58 -0.17
C ARG A 383 -7.79 23.15 1.05
N ALA A 384 -7.34 22.14 1.80
CA ALA A 384 -8.02 21.63 2.99
C ALA A 384 -8.09 22.68 4.12
N LEU A 385 -7.03 23.49 4.27
CA LEU A 385 -6.98 24.59 5.25
C LEU A 385 -7.91 25.76 4.92
N CYS A 386 -8.11 26.05 3.64
CA CYS A 386 -8.99 27.14 3.19
C CYS A 386 -10.49 26.81 3.32
N ARG A 387 -10.86 25.55 3.54
CA ARG A 387 -12.25 25.14 3.66
C ARG A 387 -12.85 25.45 5.02
N GLU A 388 -14.07 25.98 5.02
CA GLU A 388 -14.90 25.97 6.21
C GLU A 388 -15.38 24.52 6.44
N THR A 389 -15.05 23.94 7.59
CA THR A 389 -15.63 22.66 8.01
C THR A 389 -17.13 22.91 8.27
N ALA A 390 -17.98 22.21 7.54
CA ALA A 390 -19.41 22.15 7.88
C ALA A 390 -19.50 21.41 9.23
N LEU A 391 -19.81 22.18 10.28
CA LEU A 391 -20.15 21.67 11.61
C LEU A 391 -21.59 21.19 11.62
#